data_c438180b9839703fc2e4e2aad0e0338d
#
_entry.id   c438180b9839703fc2e4e2aad0e0338d
#
_cell.length_a   1.000
_cell.length_b   1.000
_cell.length_c   1.000
_cell.angle_alpha   90.00
_cell.angle_beta   90.00
_cell.angle_gamma   90.00
#
_symmetry.space_group_name_H-M   'P 1'
#
loop_
_entity.id
_entity.type
_entity.pdbx_description
1 polymer ?
#
loop_
_entity_poly.entity_id
_entity_poly.type
_entity_poly.pdbx_seq_one_letter_code
_entity_poly.pdbx_strand_id
1 'polypeptide(L)'
;MKTSVDEKRKNFRDLHKDGCFILPNPWDAGSAKVLEQLGYKALATTSSGYAWSCGKADGQLDRDETLAHLRYMVQSTNLPINADFESGFSGTTQGVIENVLMALDTGIAGISIEDSTGNMEKPLRDISDAIERIRAARIAIDQSGTNTMLIGRAENFFVGVPDLXXXXXXXXXXXXXXXLTAYMHPVSKRVNKLLLSLMLLHQNQ
;
A
#
# COMPACT_ATOMS: atom_id res chain seq x y z
N MET A 1 13.57 -11.82 20.97
CA MET A 1 12.82 -12.79 20.13
C MET A 1 12.36 -12.09 18.85
N LYS A 2 12.23 -12.84 17.76
CA LYS A 2 11.76 -12.30 16.49
C LYS A 2 10.23 -12.26 16.50
N THR A 3 9.63 -11.11 16.16
CA THR A 3 8.18 -10.96 16.10
C THR A 3 7.60 -11.84 14.97
N SER A 4 6.58 -12.63 15.26
CA SER A 4 5.94 -13.50 14.27
C SER A 4 5.18 -12.65 13.23
N VAL A 5 4.92 -13.25 12.05
CA VAL A 5 4.16 -12.60 10.98
C VAL A 5 2.76 -12.20 11.48
N ASP A 6 2.10 -13.08 12.20
CA ASP A 6 0.74 -12.79 12.71
C ASP A 6 0.74 -11.65 13.73
N GLU A 7 1.77 -11.58 14.59
CA GLU A 7 1.93 -10.44 15.50
C GLU A 7 2.18 -9.14 14.73
N LYS A 8 3.01 -9.18 13.69
CA LYS A 8 3.25 -7.99 12.84
C LYS A 8 1.94 -7.52 12.19
N ARG A 9 1.15 -8.44 11.65
CA ARG A 9 -0.16 -8.13 11.05
C ARG A 9 -1.12 -7.53 12.08
N LYS A 10 -1.19 -8.15 13.27
CA LYS A 10 -2.02 -7.63 14.37
C LYS A 10 -1.56 -6.23 14.79
N ASN A 11 -0.26 -6.04 15.00
CA ASN A 11 0.29 -4.75 15.42
C ASN A 11 0.01 -3.65 14.39
N PHE A 12 0.15 -3.96 13.09
CA PHE A 12 -0.17 -3.01 12.02
C PHE A 12 -1.64 -2.59 12.05
N ARG A 13 -2.52 -3.55 12.20
CA ARG A 13 -3.97 -3.30 12.31
C ARG A 13 -4.31 -2.46 13.53
N ASP A 14 -3.65 -2.74 14.66
CA ASP A 14 -3.89 -1.99 15.90
C ASP A 14 -3.45 -0.52 15.78
N LEU A 15 -2.38 -0.25 15.04
CA LEU A 15 -1.92 1.13 14.78
C LEU A 15 -2.94 1.97 13.99
N HIS A 16 -3.85 1.33 13.27
CA HIS A 16 -4.86 2.03 12.46
C HIS A 16 -6.19 2.24 13.21
N LYS A 17 -6.31 1.78 14.46
CA LYS A 17 -7.56 1.92 15.21
C LYS A 17 -7.77 3.33 15.73
N ASP A 18 -6.70 3.98 16.18
CA ASP A 18 -6.81 5.26 16.87
C ASP A 18 -5.64 6.18 16.51
N GLY A 19 -5.92 7.47 16.39
CA GLY A 19 -4.91 8.51 16.25
C GLY A 19 -4.19 8.50 14.91
N CYS A 20 -2.95 8.95 14.92
CA CYS A 20 -2.08 9.01 13.74
C CYS A 20 -0.71 8.45 14.08
N PHE A 21 -0.09 7.81 13.12
CA PHE A 21 1.28 7.34 13.25
C PHE A 21 2.06 7.65 11.98
N ILE A 22 3.38 7.71 12.11
CA ILE A 22 4.27 7.96 10.97
C ILE A 22 4.68 6.60 10.38
N LEU A 23 4.56 6.48 9.06
CA LEU A 23 4.88 5.27 8.30
C LEU A 23 6.03 5.60 7.33
N PRO A 24 7.30 5.53 7.78
CA PRO A 24 8.43 5.87 6.91
C PRO A 24 8.71 4.79 5.89
N ASN A 25 9.39 5.19 4.81
CA ASN A 25 9.54 4.37 3.61
C ASN A 25 11.03 4.00 3.37
N PRO A 26 11.59 3.02 4.09
CA PRO A 26 12.93 2.52 3.79
C PRO A 26 12.94 1.67 2.51
N TRP A 27 14.04 1.76 1.77
CA TRP A 27 14.26 0.97 0.56
C TRP A 27 15.24 -0.19 0.77
N ASP A 28 15.88 -0.27 1.95
CA ASP A 28 16.84 -1.34 2.25
C ASP A 28 16.80 -1.73 3.73
N ALA A 29 17.44 -2.85 4.06
CA ALA A 29 17.48 -3.38 5.42
C ALA A 29 18.21 -2.47 6.41
N GLY A 30 19.24 -1.75 5.95
CA GLY A 30 19.98 -0.82 6.81
C GLY A 30 19.07 0.31 7.29
N SER A 31 18.40 0.96 6.35
CA SER A 31 17.42 2.02 6.63
C SER A 31 16.29 1.50 7.53
N ALA A 32 15.78 0.29 7.26
CA ALA A 32 14.71 -0.31 8.07
C ALA A 32 15.14 -0.50 9.52
N LYS A 33 16.38 -0.99 9.74
CA LYS A 33 16.90 -1.20 11.10
C LYS A 33 17.12 0.11 11.84
N VAL A 34 17.61 1.14 11.15
CA VAL A 34 17.77 2.48 11.76
C VAL A 34 16.41 3.01 12.21
N LEU A 35 15.40 2.91 11.33
CA LEU A 35 14.04 3.38 11.66
C LEU A 35 13.43 2.58 12.83
N GLU A 36 13.67 1.27 12.88
CA GLU A 36 13.25 0.43 14.03
C GLU A 36 13.91 0.93 15.32
N GLN A 37 15.23 1.21 15.31
CA GLN A 37 15.96 1.72 16.47
C GLN A 37 15.50 3.11 16.92
N LEU A 38 15.06 3.94 15.97
CA LEU A 38 14.50 5.26 16.25
C LEU A 38 13.09 5.20 16.85
N GLY A 39 12.51 3.99 16.97
CA GLY A 39 11.24 3.80 17.69
C GLY A 39 10.00 3.87 16.82
N TYR A 40 10.15 3.90 15.49
CA TYR A 40 8.98 3.81 14.60
C TYR A 40 8.25 2.50 14.85
N LYS A 41 6.96 2.46 14.59
CA LYS A 41 6.09 1.32 14.94
C LYS A 41 5.73 0.45 13.74
N ALA A 42 5.91 0.97 12.54
CA ALA A 42 5.64 0.28 11.27
C ALA A 42 6.44 0.95 10.16
N LEU A 43 6.63 0.25 9.05
CA LEU A 43 7.33 0.76 7.87
C LEU A 43 6.51 0.45 6.62
N ALA A 44 6.74 1.19 5.54
CA ALA A 44 6.23 0.82 4.22
C ALA A 44 7.39 0.76 3.24
N THR A 45 7.37 -0.18 2.30
CA THR A 45 8.34 -0.15 1.22
C THR A 45 8.03 1.01 0.27
N THR A 46 8.94 1.27 -0.65
CA THR A 46 8.80 2.30 -1.68
C THR A 46 9.35 1.71 -2.98
N SER A 47 8.46 1.55 -3.97
CA SER A 47 8.83 1.03 -5.30
C SER A 47 9.88 1.92 -5.95
N SER A 48 9.64 3.23 -5.99
CA SER A 48 10.56 4.20 -6.59
C SER A 48 11.92 4.23 -5.87
N GLY A 49 11.92 4.27 -4.53
CA GLY A 49 13.16 4.29 -3.75
C GLY A 49 14.00 3.04 -3.97
N TYR A 50 13.34 1.88 -4.02
CA TYR A 50 14.03 0.62 -4.29
C TYR A 50 14.54 0.57 -5.74
N ALA A 51 13.72 0.99 -6.72
CA ALA A 51 14.16 1.06 -8.13
C ALA A 51 15.42 1.92 -8.26
N TRP A 52 15.42 3.12 -7.67
CA TRP A 52 16.58 4.03 -7.71
C TRP A 52 17.80 3.41 -7.05
N SER A 53 17.64 2.69 -5.94
CA SER A 53 18.76 2.01 -5.28
C SER A 53 19.37 0.90 -6.15
N CYS A 54 18.58 0.37 -7.11
CA CYS A 54 19.02 -0.62 -8.10
C CYS A 54 19.49 0.02 -9.42
N GLY A 55 19.52 1.36 -9.50
CA GLY A 55 19.90 2.06 -10.73
C GLY A 55 18.83 2.02 -11.82
N LYS A 56 17.56 1.80 -11.43
CA LYS A 56 16.41 1.75 -12.34
C LYS A 56 15.51 2.97 -12.15
N ALA A 57 14.76 3.34 -13.18
CA ALA A 57 13.71 4.35 -13.05
C ALA A 57 12.50 3.77 -12.32
N ASP A 58 11.66 4.65 -11.79
CA ASP A 58 10.39 4.28 -11.17
C ASP A 58 9.52 3.51 -12.18
N GLY A 59 8.87 2.45 -11.72
CA GLY A 59 8.04 1.59 -12.57
C GLY A 59 8.83 0.57 -13.41
N GLN A 60 10.15 0.46 -13.23
CA GLN A 60 10.98 -0.50 -13.96
C GLN A 60 11.32 -1.78 -13.19
N LEU A 61 10.80 -1.90 -11.97
CA LEU A 61 10.91 -3.17 -11.24
C LEU A 61 9.85 -4.14 -11.76
N ASP A 62 10.23 -5.39 -11.87
CA ASP A 62 9.22 -6.42 -12.15
C ASP A 62 8.65 -6.99 -10.84
N ARG A 63 7.62 -7.82 -10.98
CA ARG A 63 6.93 -8.47 -9.86
C ARG A 63 7.91 -9.28 -9.00
N ASP A 64 8.76 -10.05 -9.63
CA ASP A 64 9.62 -11.01 -8.91
C ASP A 64 10.74 -10.28 -8.15
N GLU A 65 11.28 -9.20 -8.70
CA GLU A 65 12.20 -8.30 -8.01
C GLU A 65 11.52 -7.68 -6.78
N THR A 66 10.29 -7.21 -6.96
CA THR A 66 9.51 -6.62 -5.86
C THR A 66 9.24 -7.66 -4.77
N LEU A 67 8.84 -8.89 -5.13
CA LEU A 67 8.60 -9.97 -4.16
C LEU A 67 9.88 -10.35 -3.40
N ALA A 68 11.03 -10.39 -4.08
CA ALA A 68 12.31 -10.66 -3.45
C ALA A 68 12.66 -9.55 -2.44
N HIS A 69 12.45 -8.28 -2.83
CA HIS A 69 12.66 -7.13 -1.96
C HIS A 69 11.74 -7.20 -0.72
N LEU A 70 10.45 -7.52 -0.91
CA LEU A 70 9.50 -7.62 0.20
C LEU A 70 9.96 -8.69 1.22
N ARG A 71 10.39 -9.88 0.75
CA ARG A 71 10.91 -10.93 1.64
C ARG A 71 12.12 -10.43 2.43
N TYR A 72 13.03 -9.77 1.75
CA TYR A 72 14.25 -9.22 2.36
C TYR A 72 13.90 -8.19 3.44
N MET A 73 13.00 -7.26 3.12
CA MET A 73 12.58 -6.21 4.06
C MET A 73 11.85 -6.79 5.29
N VAL A 74 10.91 -7.71 5.08
CA VAL A 74 10.15 -8.34 6.17
C VAL A 74 11.09 -9.09 7.12
N GLN A 75 12.13 -9.75 6.57
CA GLN A 75 13.09 -10.50 7.37
C GLN A 75 14.07 -9.61 8.14
N SER A 76 14.28 -8.37 7.68
CA SER A 76 15.31 -7.48 8.22
C SER A 76 14.90 -6.76 9.51
N THR A 77 13.61 -6.72 9.85
CA THR A 77 13.09 -5.93 10.97
C THR A 77 12.00 -6.70 11.73
N ASN A 78 11.77 -6.34 12.98
CA ASN A 78 10.63 -6.84 13.77
C ASN A 78 9.36 -6.02 13.55
N LEU A 79 9.44 -4.89 12.84
CA LEU A 79 8.29 -4.04 12.58
C LEU A 79 7.39 -4.61 11.49
N PRO A 80 6.10 -4.34 11.54
CA PRO A 80 5.21 -4.65 10.41
C PRO A 80 5.58 -3.81 9.18
N ILE A 81 5.51 -4.44 8.02
CA ILE A 81 5.82 -3.81 6.72
C ILE A 81 4.54 -3.73 5.90
N ASN A 82 4.20 -2.53 5.42
CA ASN A 82 3.24 -2.35 4.33
C ASN A 82 3.99 -2.43 3.00
N ALA A 83 3.52 -3.26 2.10
CA ALA A 83 4.09 -3.35 0.75
C ALA A 83 3.54 -2.25 -0.15
N ASP A 84 4.41 -1.48 -0.77
CA ASP A 84 4.10 -0.69 -1.96
C ASP A 84 4.12 -1.69 -3.13
N PHE A 85 2.92 -2.06 -3.62
CA PHE A 85 2.77 -3.14 -4.60
C PHE A 85 2.24 -2.61 -5.94
N GLU A 86 2.46 -1.31 -6.17
CA GLU A 86 2.06 -0.61 -7.40
C GLU A 86 0.59 -0.92 -7.74
N SER A 87 0.27 -1.19 -8.99
CA SER A 87 -1.10 -1.57 -9.40
C SER A 87 -1.32 -3.10 -9.44
N GLY A 88 -0.44 -3.89 -8.79
CA GLY A 88 -0.58 -5.34 -8.68
C GLY A 88 0.13 -6.14 -9.77
N PHE A 89 0.97 -5.52 -10.57
CA PHE A 89 1.86 -6.17 -11.55
C PHE A 89 1.15 -7.08 -12.55
N SER A 90 -0.08 -6.75 -12.95
CA SER A 90 -0.82 -7.55 -13.92
C SER A 90 -1.79 -6.70 -14.74
N GLY A 91 -2.01 -7.08 -15.99
CA GLY A 91 -3.05 -6.51 -16.83
C GLY A 91 -4.46 -7.03 -16.54
N THR A 92 -4.59 -8.12 -15.75
CA THR A 92 -5.89 -8.75 -15.46
C THR A 92 -6.13 -8.83 -13.96
N THR A 93 -7.42 -8.83 -13.56
CA THR A 93 -7.80 -9.00 -12.16
C THR A 93 -7.38 -10.37 -11.60
N GLN A 94 -7.45 -11.41 -12.42
CA GLN A 94 -7.00 -12.74 -12.02
C GLN A 94 -5.49 -12.73 -11.70
N GLY A 95 -4.70 -12.09 -12.54
CA GLY A 95 -3.26 -11.95 -12.27
C GLY A 95 -2.97 -11.10 -11.03
N VAL A 96 -3.81 -10.09 -10.74
CA VAL A 96 -3.68 -9.33 -9.49
C VAL A 96 -3.91 -10.26 -8.29
N ILE A 97 -4.93 -11.13 -8.33
CA ILE A 97 -5.19 -12.11 -7.26
C ILE A 97 -3.92 -12.96 -7.02
N GLU A 98 -3.39 -13.54 -8.10
CA GLU A 98 -2.22 -14.41 -8.03
C GLU A 98 -0.99 -13.69 -7.46
N ASN A 99 -0.74 -12.48 -7.95
CA ASN A 99 0.41 -11.68 -7.52
C ASN A 99 0.28 -11.25 -6.05
N VAL A 100 -0.93 -10.87 -5.62
CA VAL A 100 -1.18 -10.50 -4.22
C VAL A 100 -0.98 -11.73 -3.31
N LEU A 101 -1.46 -12.92 -3.71
CA LEU A 101 -1.21 -14.14 -2.93
C LEU A 101 0.30 -14.36 -2.72
N MET A 102 1.11 -14.17 -3.78
CA MET A 102 2.57 -14.27 -3.68
C MET A 102 3.15 -13.22 -2.72
N ALA A 103 2.61 -12.00 -2.75
CA ALA A 103 3.06 -10.93 -1.85
C ALA A 103 2.72 -11.26 -0.40
N LEU A 104 1.54 -11.83 -0.12
CA LEU A 104 1.14 -12.25 1.23
C LEU A 104 2.08 -13.30 1.81
N ASP A 105 2.62 -14.20 0.97
CA ASP A 105 3.58 -15.22 1.38
C ASP A 105 4.91 -14.63 1.84
N THR A 106 5.22 -13.38 1.49
CA THR A 106 6.45 -12.72 1.97
C THR A 106 6.38 -12.35 3.45
N GLY A 107 5.17 -12.35 4.05
CA GLY A 107 4.96 -12.01 5.46
C GLY A 107 4.65 -10.54 5.69
N ILE A 108 4.25 -9.79 4.70
CA ILE A 108 3.84 -8.39 4.83
C ILE A 108 2.61 -8.26 5.74
N ALA A 109 2.50 -7.11 6.39
CA ALA A 109 1.39 -6.79 7.31
C ALA A 109 0.30 -5.96 6.63
N GLY A 110 0.67 -5.22 5.60
CA GLY A 110 -0.24 -4.47 4.75
C GLY A 110 0.21 -4.51 3.31
N ILE A 111 -0.69 -4.20 2.40
CA ILE A 111 -0.40 -4.08 0.97
C ILE A 111 -1.20 -2.91 0.40
N SER A 112 -0.51 -2.02 -0.31
CA SER A 112 -1.16 -0.91 -1.01
C SER A 112 -1.23 -1.22 -2.50
N ILE A 113 -2.41 -0.98 -3.08
CA ILE A 113 -2.69 -1.10 -4.52
C ILE A 113 -3.13 0.27 -5.01
N GLU A 114 -2.48 0.76 -6.07
CA GLU A 114 -2.71 2.09 -6.60
C GLU A 114 -3.47 2.07 -7.92
N ASP A 115 -3.99 3.24 -8.30
CA ASP A 115 -4.73 3.44 -9.56
C ASP A 115 -3.84 3.91 -10.73
N SER A 116 -2.52 3.89 -10.57
CA SER A 116 -1.58 4.23 -11.64
C SER A 116 -1.58 3.16 -12.74
N THR A 117 -1.41 3.62 -13.99
CA THR A 117 -1.18 2.71 -15.15
C THR A 117 0.29 2.51 -15.43
N GLY A 118 1.16 3.41 -14.96
CA GLY A 118 2.56 3.49 -15.38
C GLY A 118 2.76 4.14 -16.74
N ASN A 119 1.69 4.54 -17.44
CA ASN A 119 1.76 5.17 -18.77
C ASN A 119 1.50 6.68 -18.64
N MET A 120 2.47 7.49 -19.01
CA MET A 120 2.36 8.95 -18.90
C MET A 120 1.26 9.57 -19.77
N GLU A 121 0.86 8.92 -20.86
CA GLU A 121 -0.22 9.41 -21.73
C GLU A 121 -1.62 9.18 -21.13
N LYS A 122 -1.77 8.11 -20.34
CA LYS A 122 -3.00 7.82 -19.58
C LYS A 122 -2.58 7.37 -18.18
N PRO A 123 -2.16 8.29 -17.32
CA PRO A 123 -1.49 7.90 -16.07
C PRO A 123 -2.39 7.23 -15.04
N LEU A 124 -3.71 7.46 -15.13
CA LEU A 124 -4.68 6.87 -14.19
C LEU A 124 -5.57 5.85 -14.88
N ARG A 125 -5.88 4.82 -14.16
CA ARG A 125 -6.87 3.81 -14.56
C ARG A 125 -8.27 4.40 -14.51
N ASP A 126 -9.15 3.88 -15.31
CA ASP A 126 -10.58 4.18 -15.18
C ASP A 126 -11.05 3.68 -13.79
N ILE A 127 -11.98 4.42 -13.18
CA ILE A 127 -12.44 4.14 -11.80
C ILE A 127 -12.93 2.68 -11.68
N SER A 128 -13.64 2.18 -12.68
CA SER A 128 -14.13 0.79 -12.69
C SER A 128 -12.98 -0.22 -12.65
N ASP A 129 -11.91 0.00 -13.42
CA ASP A 129 -10.72 -0.88 -13.40
C ASP A 129 -10.01 -0.82 -12.04
N ALA A 130 -9.85 0.39 -11.48
CA ALA A 130 -9.23 0.54 -10.17
C ALA A 130 -10.03 -0.19 -9.07
N ILE A 131 -11.37 -0.09 -9.12
CA ILE A 131 -12.27 -0.80 -8.19
C ILE A 131 -12.08 -2.32 -8.32
N GLU A 132 -12.05 -2.84 -9.55
CA GLU A 132 -11.90 -4.29 -9.77
C GLU A 132 -10.55 -4.79 -9.28
N ARG A 133 -9.48 -3.99 -9.39
CA ARG A 133 -8.15 -4.36 -8.86
C ARG A 133 -8.16 -4.41 -7.33
N ILE A 134 -8.75 -3.43 -6.67
CA ILE A 134 -8.90 -3.45 -5.20
C ILE A 134 -9.74 -4.65 -4.77
N ARG A 135 -10.83 -4.95 -5.51
CA ARG A 135 -11.66 -6.13 -5.24
C ARG A 135 -10.86 -7.43 -5.40
N ALA A 136 -10.02 -7.51 -6.44
CA ALA A 136 -9.15 -8.66 -6.69
C ALA A 136 -8.15 -8.84 -5.52
N ALA A 137 -7.52 -7.76 -5.06
CA ALA A 137 -6.62 -7.81 -3.92
C ALA A 137 -7.35 -8.26 -2.64
N ARG A 138 -8.58 -7.78 -2.42
CA ARG A 138 -9.40 -8.20 -1.26
C ARG A 138 -9.70 -9.70 -1.33
N ILE A 139 -10.10 -10.20 -2.52
CA ILE A 139 -10.36 -11.64 -2.75
C ILE A 139 -9.12 -12.47 -2.38
N ALA A 140 -7.93 -12.04 -2.82
CA ALA A 140 -6.67 -12.74 -2.52
C ALA A 140 -6.43 -12.81 -1.01
N ILE A 141 -6.61 -11.69 -0.30
CA ILE A 141 -6.41 -11.63 1.14
C ILE A 141 -7.40 -12.57 1.85
N ASP A 142 -8.67 -12.55 1.46
CA ASP A 142 -9.70 -13.40 2.05
C ASP A 142 -9.42 -14.88 1.79
N GLN A 143 -8.99 -15.24 0.57
CA GLN A 143 -8.60 -16.62 0.21
C GLN A 143 -7.40 -17.10 1.03
N SER A 144 -6.45 -16.22 1.31
CA SER A 144 -5.26 -16.57 2.07
C SER A 144 -5.54 -16.82 3.56
N GLY A 145 -6.66 -16.34 4.06
CA GLY A 145 -6.99 -16.41 5.49
C GLY A 145 -6.09 -15.52 6.37
N THR A 146 -5.23 -14.68 5.77
CA THR A 146 -4.37 -13.78 6.53
C THR A 146 -5.16 -12.53 6.96
N ASN A 147 -4.67 -11.89 8.00
CA ASN A 147 -5.24 -10.62 8.47
C ASN A 147 -4.45 -9.41 7.92
N THR A 148 -3.92 -9.52 6.70
CA THR A 148 -3.18 -8.46 6.02
C THR A 148 -4.13 -7.29 5.71
N MET A 149 -3.69 -6.06 5.97
CA MET A 149 -4.47 -4.87 5.64
C MET A 149 -4.35 -4.54 4.16
N LEU A 150 -5.48 -4.19 3.55
CA LEU A 150 -5.51 -3.69 2.18
C LEU A 150 -5.66 -2.17 2.21
N ILE A 151 -4.78 -1.47 1.52
CA ILE A 151 -4.70 -0.01 1.47
C ILE A 151 -4.87 0.42 0.01
N GLY A 152 -5.87 1.26 -0.25
CA GLY A 152 -6.03 1.88 -1.57
C GLY A 152 -5.18 3.14 -1.67
N ARG A 153 -4.49 3.31 -2.80
CA ARG A 153 -3.65 4.47 -3.05
C ARG A 153 -4.13 5.19 -4.31
N ALA A 154 -4.37 6.49 -4.22
CA ALA A 154 -4.81 7.31 -5.33
C ALA A 154 -3.67 8.24 -5.78
N GLU A 155 -3.28 8.14 -7.04
CA GLU A 155 -2.14 8.83 -7.63
C GLU A 155 -2.52 10.12 -8.35
N ASN A 156 -3.80 10.48 -8.40
CA ASN A 156 -4.31 11.58 -9.22
C ASN A 156 -3.57 12.91 -9.00
N PHE A 157 -3.28 13.28 -7.74
CA PHE A 157 -2.54 14.52 -7.48
C PHE A 157 -1.08 14.43 -7.92
N PHE A 158 -0.48 13.26 -7.78
CA PHE A 158 0.91 13.03 -8.17
C PHE A 158 1.11 13.18 -9.68
N VAL A 159 0.13 12.74 -10.46
CA VAL A 159 0.18 12.82 -11.93
C VAL A 159 -0.46 14.10 -12.49
N GLY A 160 -0.72 15.09 -11.64
CA GLY A 160 -1.20 16.40 -12.07
C GLY A 160 -2.71 16.47 -12.38
N VAL A 161 -3.49 15.54 -11.88
CA VAL A 161 -4.97 15.55 -12.00
C VAL A 161 -5.57 15.84 -10.62
N PRO A 162 -5.61 17.09 -10.20
CA PRO A 162 -5.99 17.46 -8.82
C PRO A 162 -7.51 17.44 -8.59
N ASP A 163 -8.14 16.26 -8.72
CA ASP A 163 -9.60 16.08 -8.53
C ASP A 163 -9.83 15.20 -7.29
N LEU A 164 -10.25 15.86 -6.25
CA LEU A 164 -10.65 15.19 -5.00
C LEU A 164 -11.87 14.30 -5.14
N UNK A 165 -12.57 14.69 -5.88
CA UNK A 165 -13.76 13.95 -6.13
C UNK A 165 -13.50 12.62 -6.77
N UNK A 166 -12.62 12.59 -7.63
CA UNK A 166 -12.19 11.39 -8.24
C UNK A 166 -11.42 10.51 -7.30
N UNK A 167 -10.69 11.05 -6.54
CA UNK A 167 -9.95 10.34 -5.57
C UNK A 167 -10.84 9.73 -4.48
N UNK A 168 -11.81 10.48 -4.11
CA UNK A 168 -12.70 10.07 -3.08
C UNK A 168 -13.73 9.08 -3.63
N UNK A 169 -14.04 9.29 -4.75
CA UNK A 169 -14.92 8.38 -5.40
C UNK A 169 -14.28 7.03 -5.65
N UNK A 170 -13.08 7.04 -5.94
CA UNK A 170 -12.37 5.83 -6.11
C UNK A 170 -12.05 5.15 -4.81
N UNK A 171 -11.79 5.85 -3.93
CA UNK A 171 -11.49 5.34 -2.64
C UNK A 171 -12.77 5.03 -1.84
N UNK A 172 -13.72 5.83 -2.02
CA UNK A 172 -14.97 5.63 -1.32
C UNK A 172 -15.78 4.50 -1.94
N UNK A 173 -15.63 4.35 -3.07
CA UNK A 173 -16.21 3.24 -3.72
C UNK A 173 -15.53 1.93 -3.35
N UNK A 174 -14.33 1.99 -3.16
CA UNK A 174 -13.62 0.84 -2.75
C UNK A 174 -13.75 0.56 -1.27
N UNK A 175 -13.95 1.44 -0.61
CA UNK A 175 -14.19 1.30 0.79
C UNK A 175 -15.61 0.74 1.06
N UNK A 176 -16.37 1.18 0.31
CA UNK A 176 -17.70 0.68 0.42
C UNK A 176 -17.86 -0.76 -0.02
N UNK A 177 -17.10 -1.05 -0.76
CA UNK A 177 -17.08 -2.44 -1.12
C UNK A 177 -16.29 -3.27 -0.16
N UNK A 178 -15.84 -2.65 0.82
CA UNK A 178 -15.10 -3.27 1.80
C UNK A 178 -13.86 -3.91 1.41
N UNK A 179 -13.54 -3.21 0.54
CA UNK A 179 -12.38 -3.72 0.04
C UNK A 179 -11.18 -3.16 0.74
N LEU A 180 -11.28 -2.06 1.13
CA LEU A 180 -10.12 -1.38 1.74
C LEU A 180 -10.18 -1.43 3.27
N THR A 181 -9.04 -1.60 3.88
CA THR A 181 -8.88 -1.47 5.33
C THR A 181 -8.38 -0.06 5.67
N ALA A 182 -7.67 0.58 4.74
CA ALA A 182 -7.17 1.95 4.91
C ALA A 182 -6.98 2.61 3.55
N TYR A 183 -6.70 3.91 3.57
CA TYR A 183 -6.51 4.71 2.36
C TYR A 183 -5.24 5.55 2.49
N MET A 184 -4.50 5.62 1.40
CA MET A 184 -3.26 6.40 1.33
C MET A 184 -3.29 7.37 0.15
N HIS A 185 -2.85 8.59 0.39
CA HIS A 185 -2.75 9.61 -0.65
C HIS A 185 -1.37 10.28 -0.58
N PRO A 186 -0.57 10.24 -1.65
CA PRO A 186 0.72 10.94 -1.67
C PRO A 186 0.48 12.43 -1.94
N VAL A 187 0.32 13.26 -0.91
CA VAL A 187 -0.04 14.66 -1.11
C VAL A 187 0.75 15.62 -0.23
N SER A 188 0.81 16.85 -0.73
CA SER A 188 1.33 18.01 -0.03
C SER A 188 0.51 18.35 1.24
N LYS A 189 1.14 19.02 2.16
CA LYS A 189 0.62 19.33 3.52
C LYS A 189 -0.81 19.90 3.57
N ARG A 190 -1.28 20.59 2.52
CA ARG A 190 -2.60 21.22 2.50
C ARG A 190 -3.76 20.25 2.29
N VAL A 191 -3.56 19.20 1.48
CA VAL A 191 -4.62 18.24 1.13
C VAL A 191 -4.81 17.21 2.24
N ASN A 192 -3.74 16.84 2.93
CA ASN A 192 -3.82 15.91 4.07
C ASN A 192 -4.75 16.44 5.18
N LYS A 193 -4.75 17.76 5.40
CA LYS A 193 -5.60 18.35 6.43
C LYS A 193 -7.08 18.27 6.08
N LEU A 194 -7.42 18.43 4.79
CA LEU A 194 -8.82 18.35 4.31
C LEU A 194 -9.33 16.91 4.30
N LEU A 195 -8.49 15.98 3.85
CA LEU A 195 -8.82 14.55 3.85
C LEU A 195 -9.01 14.01 5.27
N LEU A 196 -8.15 14.42 6.20
CA LEU A 196 -8.27 14.04 7.61
C LEU A 196 -9.60 14.55 8.19
N SER A 197 -10.00 15.79 7.87
CA SER A 197 -11.27 16.37 8.33
C SER A 197 -12.47 15.62 7.76
N LEU A 198 -12.41 15.22 6.49
CA LEU A 198 -13.49 14.47 5.83
C LEU A 198 -13.60 13.03 6.38
N MET A 199 -12.47 12.39 6.67
CA MET A 199 -12.46 11.06 7.27
C MET A 199 -13.03 11.07 8.69
N LEU A 200 -12.70 12.10 9.49
CA LEU A 200 -13.21 12.25 10.86
C LEU A 200 -14.72 12.53 10.88
N LEU A 201 -15.26 13.21 9.85
CA LEU A 201 -16.69 13.44 9.73
C LEU A 201 -17.50 12.18 9.41
N HIS A 202 -16.87 11.19 8.74
CA HIS A 202 -17.53 9.93 8.38
C HIS A 202 -17.47 8.88 9.49
N GLN A 203 -16.61 9.04 10.49
CA GLN A 203 -16.55 8.10 11.63
C GLN A 203 -17.60 8.39 12.72
N ASN A 204 -18.29 9.55 12.61
CA ASN A 204 -19.28 9.99 13.59
C ASN A 204 -20.73 9.86 13.07
N GLN A 205 -20.99 9.10 12.01
CA GLN A 205 -22.31 8.74 11.52
C GLN A 205 -22.51 7.22 11.56
#